data_1d3259ae7ebc853b13bbb3545628b61c
#
_entry.id   1d3259ae7ebc853b13bbb3545628b61c
#
_cell.length_a   1.000
_cell.length_b   1.000
_cell.length_c   1.000
_cell.angle_alpha   90.00
_cell.angle_beta   90.00
_cell.angle_gamma   90.00
#
_symmetry.space_group_name_H-M   'P 1'
#
loop_
_entity.id
_entity.type
_entity.pdbx_description
1 polymer ?
#
loop_
_entity_poly.entity_id
_entity_poly.type
_entity_poly.pdbx_seq_one_letter_code
_entity_poly.pdbx_strand_id
1 'polypeptide(L)'
;MIKWKPIVDMLLLLDGEHVSLKHTNNIPIGNPHFVEIMKQLESAKYDFSSVDWIDYYPSVHFDNTCVDEFSKLVDHEICRAWISRVDPGKNAPWHWDVDDRETEFLKLGKLKRWTCFITEPKVGHSLIIGNKGFYNEPAGTIYEWPNYREWHCAANCGMEPQFLFHFLGFK
;
A
#
# COMPACT_ATOMS: atom_id res chain seq x y z
N MET A 1 12.81 15.22 -10.04
CA MET A 1 11.51 14.53 -10.35
C MET A 1 11.81 13.04 -10.44
N ILE A 2 11.17 12.25 -9.58
CA ILE A 2 11.39 10.80 -9.47
C ILE A 2 10.98 10.13 -10.79
N LYS A 3 11.84 9.26 -11.31
CA LYS A 3 11.55 8.47 -12.52
C LYS A 3 10.97 7.11 -12.09
N TRP A 4 9.67 6.97 -12.15
CA TRP A 4 8.96 5.76 -11.69
C TRP A 4 9.15 4.54 -12.57
N LYS A 5 9.19 4.73 -13.91
CA LYS A 5 9.27 3.61 -14.84
C LYS A 5 10.46 2.66 -14.58
N PRO A 6 11.71 3.11 -14.37
CA PRO A 6 12.82 2.20 -14.06
C PRO A 6 12.61 1.40 -12.77
N ILE A 7 11.95 2.00 -11.76
CA ILE A 7 11.63 1.31 -10.50
C ILE A 7 10.62 0.20 -10.79
N VAL A 8 9.54 0.50 -11.50
CA VAL A 8 8.50 -0.48 -11.87
C VAL A 8 9.08 -1.61 -12.72
N ASP A 9 9.90 -1.29 -13.74
CA ASP A 9 10.53 -2.29 -14.60
C ASP A 9 11.43 -3.25 -13.81
N MET A 10 12.14 -2.74 -12.80
CA MET A 10 12.95 -3.54 -11.89
C MET A 10 12.07 -4.44 -11.00
N LEU A 11 11.02 -3.89 -10.38
CA LEU A 11 10.14 -4.64 -9.48
C LEU A 11 9.39 -5.76 -10.18
N LEU A 12 9.12 -5.64 -11.47
CA LEU A 12 8.51 -6.72 -12.27
C LEU A 12 9.41 -7.97 -12.38
N LEU A 13 10.72 -7.82 -12.16
CA LEU A 13 11.70 -8.90 -12.22
C LEU A 13 12.05 -9.47 -10.83
N LEU A 14 11.57 -8.87 -9.76
CA LEU A 14 11.88 -9.27 -8.40
C LEU A 14 10.71 -10.05 -7.77
N ASP A 15 11.07 -11.04 -6.96
CA ASP A 15 10.13 -11.65 -6.02
C ASP A 15 10.04 -10.72 -4.80
N GLY A 16 8.86 -10.16 -4.57
CA GLY A 16 8.55 -9.39 -3.38
C GLY A 16 7.95 -10.25 -2.28
N GLU A 17 7.61 -9.64 -1.18
CA GLU A 17 6.91 -10.30 -0.08
C GLU A 17 5.41 -10.43 -0.43
N HIS A 18 4.96 -11.67 -0.65
CA HIS A 18 3.54 -11.97 -0.87
C HIS A 18 2.75 -11.78 0.42
N VAL A 19 1.80 -10.85 0.37
CA VAL A 19 0.84 -10.63 1.43
C VAL A 19 -0.49 -11.23 0.98
N SER A 20 -0.77 -12.44 1.39
CA SER A 20 -2.05 -13.09 1.16
C SER A 20 -2.67 -13.46 2.50
N LEU A 21 -3.98 -13.65 2.54
CA LEU A 21 -4.64 -14.14 3.76
C LEU A 21 -4.14 -15.52 4.21
N LYS A 22 -3.54 -16.29 3.31
CA LYS A 22 -2.87 -17.55 3.66
C LYS A 22 -1.58 -17.33 4.44
N HIS A 23 -0.92 -16.18 4.28
CA HIS A 23 0.31 -15.79 4.99
C HIS A 23 0.04 -14.98 6.25
N THR A 24 -1.22 -14.61 6.52
CA THR A 24 -1.61 -13.91 7.75
C THR A 24 -1.46 -14.75 9.02
N ASN A 25 -1.01 -16.00 8.92
CA ASN A 25 -0.51 -16.75 10.07
C ASN A 25 0.66 -16.05 10.81
N ASN A 26 1.29 -15.05 10.17
CA ASN A 26 2.32 -14.22 10.79
C ASN A 26 1.78 -12.88 11.37
N ILE A 27 0.54 -12.52 11.06
CA ILE A 27 -0.13 -11.45 11.82
C ILE A 27 -0.42 -12.05 13.20
N PRO A 28 0.00 -11.43 14.31
CA PRO A 28 -0.20 -11.99 15.63
C PRO A 28 -1.65 -12.41 15.77
N ILE A 29 -1.87 -13.72 15.91
CA ILE A 29 -3.19 -14.28 16.23
C ILE A 29 -3.60 -13.61 17.53
N GLY A 30 -4.49 -12.63 17.47
CA GLY A 30 -4.87 -11.82 18.62
C GLY A 30 -4.92 -10.31 18.33
N ASN A 31 -4.54 -9.85 17.15
CA ASN A 31 -4.87 -8.47 16.77
C ASN A 31 -6.41 -8.38 16.61
N PRO A 32 -7.15 -7.75 17.57
CA PRO A 32 -8.61 -7.76 17.57
C PRO A 32 -9.20 -7.13 16.32
N HIS A 33 -8.47 -6.21 15.68
CA HIS A 33 -8.91 -5.53 14.47
C HIS A 33 -8.86 -6.45 13.23
N PHE A 34 -7.81 -7.26 13.11
CA PHE A 34 -7.72 -8.23 12.02
C PHE A 34 -8.81 -9.30 12.13
N VAL A 35 -9.05 -9.80 13.35
CA VAL A 35 -10.13 -10.78 13.62
C VAL A 35 -11.49 -10.21 13.23
N GLU A 36 -11.73 -8.93 13.51
CA GLU A 36 -12.99 -8.28 13.17
C GLU A 36 -13.16 -8.12 11.64
N ILE A 37 -12.11 -7.68 10.94
CA ILE A 37 -12.11 -7.59 9.47
C ILE A 37 -12.40 -8.97 8.85
N MET A 38 -11.71 -10.01 9.31
CA MET A 38 -11.91 -11.36 8.80
C MET A 38 -13.35 -11.84 9.01
N LYS A 39 -13.94 -11.62 10.19
CA LYS A 39 -15.34 -11.96 10.46
C LYS A 39 -16.32 -11.24 9.52
N GLN A 40 -16.07 -9.95 9.25
CA GLN A 40 -16.90 -9.16 8.34
C GLN A 40 -16.80 -9.71 6.91
N LEU A 41 -15.59 -9.99 6.42
CA LEU A 41 -15.38 -10.56 5.10
C LEU A 41 -16.01 -11.96 4.97
N GLU A 42 -15.84 -12.83 5.97
CA GLU A 42 -16.48 -14.15 6.02
C GLU A 42 -18.00 -14.05 6.03
N SER A 43 -18.57 -13.15 6.83
CA SER A 43 -20.02 -12.93 6.89
C SER A 43 -20.58 -12.43 5.55
N ALA A 44 -19.80 -11.64 4.82
CA ALA A 44 -20.11 -11.17 3.47
C ALA A 44 -19.88 -12.24 2.38
N LYS A 45 -19.45 -13.45 2.75
CA LYS A 45 -19.06 -14.52 1.82
C LYS A 45 -18.03 -14.08 0.79
N TYR A 46 -17.05 -13.30 1.25
CA TYR A 46 -15.99 -12.78 0.40
C TYR A 46 -15.13 -13.90 -0.20
N ASP A 47 -14.82 -13.81 -1.49
CA ASP A 47 -13.92 -14.78 -2.14
C ASP A 47 -12.45 -14.42 -1.85
N PHE A 48 -11.86 -15.14 -0.90
CA PHE A 48 -10.48 -14.95 -0.50
C PHE A 48 -9.43 -15.45 -1.51
N SER A 49 -9.85 -16.15 -2.56
CA SER A 49 -8.91 -16.66 -3.59
C SER A 49 -8.27 -15.54 -4.42
N SER A 50 -8.93 -14.38 -4.49
CA SER A 50 -8.43 -13.18 -5.18
C SER A 50 -7.62 -12.26 -4.29
N VAL A 51 -7.57 -12.51 -2.97
CA VAL A 51 -6.83 -11.68 -2.02
C VAL A 51 -5.36 -12.04 -2.06
N ASP A 52 -4.60 -11.22 -2.74
CA ASP A 52 -3.16 -11.37 -2.88
C ASP A 52 -2.57 -10.06 -3.41
N TRP A 53 -1.50 -9.59 -2.80
CA TRP A 53 -0.67 -8.50 -3.30
C TRP A 53 0.77 -8.72 -2.88
N ILE A 54 1.70 -8.00 -3.47
CA ILE A 54 3.12 -8.17 -3.22
C ILE A 54 3.69 -6.85 -2.73
N ASP A 55 4.37 -6.88 -1.58
CA ASP A 55 5.03 -5.71 -1.02
C ASP A 55 6.54 -5.75 -1.25
N TYR A 56 7.10 -4.60 -1.61
CA TYR A 56 8.52 -4.36 -1.81
C TYR A 56 8.97 -3.25 -0.86
N TYR A 57 10.07 -3.48 -0.16
CA TYR A 57 10.58 -2.57 0.86
C TYR A 57 11.89 -1.91 0.42
N PRO A 58 12.10 -0.61 0.78
CA PRO A 58 13.39 0.05 0.62
C PRO A 58 14.50 -0.71 1.34
N SER A 59 15.73 -0.59 0.84
CA SER A 59 16.92 -1.29 1.35
C SER A 59 16.91 -2.81 1.26
N VAL A 60 15.78 -3.41 0.87
CA VAL A 60 15.65 -4.86 0.62
C VAL A 60 15.51 -5.12 -0.88
N HIS A 61 14.55 -4.44 -1.51
CA HIS A 61 14.19 -4.67 -2.92
C HIS A 61 14.63 -3.52 -3.84
N PHE A 62 14.80 -2.31 -3.29
CA PHE A 62 15.26 -1.13 -4.02
C PHE A 62 16.00 -0.16 -3.08
N ASP A 63 16.73 0.82 -3.66
CA ASP A 63 17.45 1.81 -2.87
C ASP A 63 16.53 2.87 -2.24
N ASN A 64 17.06 3.62 -1.27
CA ASN A 64 16.29 4.64 -0.54
C ASN A 64 16.17 5.97 -1.28
N THR A 65 16.77 6.15 -2.45
CA THR A 65 16.85 7.45 -3.13
C THR A 65 15.46 8.05 -3.36
N CYS A 66 14.49 7.23 -3.77
CA CYS A 66 13.13 7.71 -4.00
C CYS A 66 12.39 8.07 -2.70
N VAL A 67 12.72 7.41 -1.59
CA VAL A 67 12.19 7.75 -0.26
C VAL A 67 12.75 9.09 0.21
N ASP A 68 14.06 9.32 0.04
CA ASP A 68 14.72 10.57 0.40
C ASP A 68 14.23 11.76 -0.46
N GLU A 69 14.01 11.54 -1.77
CA GLU A 69 13.40 12.54 -2.63
C GLU A 69 11.97 12.87 -2.22
N PHE A 70 11.18 11.84 -1.87
CA PHE A 70 9.81 12.02 -1.41
C PHE A 70 9.76 12.77 -0.07
N SER A 71 10.61 12.42 0.89
CA SER A 71 10.74 13.09 2.19
C SER A 71 10.95 14.60 2.02
N LYS A 72 11.87 14.99 1.12
CA LYS A 72 12.12 16.39 0.79
C LYS A 72 10.91 17.08 0.13
N LEU A 73 10.17 16.35 -0.71
CA LEU A 73 9.01 16.88 -1.42
C LEU A 73 7.85 17.20 -0.48
N VAL A 74 7.59 16.34 0.51
CA VAL A 74 6.48 16.52 1.48
C VAL A 74 6.91 17.27 2.74
N ASP A 75 8.20 17.58 2.89
CA ASP A 75 8.78 18.21 4.08
C ASP A 75 8.44 17.47 5.39
N HIS A 76 8.58 16.13 5.34
CA HIS A 76 8.35 15.23 6.47
C HIS A 76 9.43 14.17 6.53
N GLU A 77 9.78 13.73 7.74
CA GLU A 77 10.62 12.56 7.94
C GLU A 77 9.81 11.29 7.67
N ILE A 78 10.28 10.47 6.71
CA ILE A 78 9.61 9.21 6.35
C ILE A 78 10.12 8.09 7.25
N CYS A 79 9.23 7.55 8.07
CA CYS A 79 9.55 6.45 8.99
C CYS A 79 9.24 5.06 8.43
N ARG A 80 8.38 4.99 7.40
CA ARG A 80 8.07 3.75 6.68
C ARG A 80 7.72 4.05 5.24
N ALA A 81 8.19 3.20 4.33
CA ALA A 81 7.82 3.23 2.93
C ALA A 81 7.75 1.81 2.36
N TRP A 82 6.82 1.56 1.43
CA TRP A 82 6.73 0.29 0.70
C TRP A 82 5.98 0.49 -0.60
N ILE A 83 6.28 -0.34 -1.59
CA ILE A 83 5.55 -0.38 -2.85
C ILE A 83 4.69 -1.64 -2.85
N SER A 84 3.38 -1.49 -3.04
CA SER A 84 2.46 -2.59 -3.22
C SER A 84 2.18 -2.82 -4.70
N ARG A 85 2.27 -4.08 -5.14
CA ARG A 85 1.88 -4.54 -6.47
C ARG A 85 0.60 -5.36 -6.35
N VAL A 86 -0.40 -5.01 -7.12
CA VAL A 86 -1.65 -5.77 -7.24
C VAL A 86 -1.73 -6.31 -8.67
N ASP A 87 -1.59 -7.63 -8.81
CA ASP A 87 -1.62 -8.30 -10.10
C ASP A 87 -3.04 -8.39 -10.69
N PRO A 88 -3.19 -8.62 -12.01
CA PRO A 88 -4.49 -8.85 -12.64
C PRO A 88 -5.33 -9.91 -11.92
N GLY A 89 -6.60 -9.57 -11.64
CA GLY A 89 -7.53 -10.44 -10.92
C GLY A 89 -7.30 -10.51 -9.40
N LYS A 90 -6.38 -9.71 -8.86
CA LYS A 90 -6.06 -9.67 -7.43
C LYS A 90 -6.55 -8.39 -6.76
N ASN A 91 -6.65 -8.46 -5.43
CA ASN A 91 -7.04 -7.31 -4.60
C ASN A 91 -6.42 -7.36 -3.21
N ALA A 92 -6.28 -6.18 -2.62
CA ALA A 92 -6.14 -5.95 -1.19
C ALA A 92 -7.54 -5.53 -0.69
N PRO A 93 -8.23 -6.34 0.14
CA PRO A 93 -9.61 -6.08 0.55
C PRO A 93 -9.72 -4.84 1.42
N TRP A 94 -10.93 -4.45 1.76
CA TRP A 94 -11.21 -3.32 2.65
C TRP A 94 -10.59 -3.54 4.03
N HIS A 95 -9.59 -2.75 4.39
CA HIS A 95 -8.84 -2.84 5.64
C HIS A 95 -8.22 -1.50 6.04
N TRP A 96 -7.60 -1.44 7.20
CA TRP A 96 -6.57 -0.43 7.52
C TRP A 96 -5.31 -1.14 7.95
N ASP A 97 -4.17 -0.49 7.73
CA ASP A 97 -2.91 -1.05 8.16
C ASP A 97 -2.71 -0.89 9.66
N VAL A 98 -2.12 -1.91 10.26
CA VAL A 98 -1.65 -1.89 11.64
C VAL A 98 -0.14 -2.02 11.59
N ASP A 99 0.56 -1.07 12.18
CA ASP A 99 2.00 -1.15 12.39
C ASP A 99 2.26 -1.41 13.88
N ASP A 100 2.99 -2.46 14.18
CA ASP A 100 3.40 -2.80 15.56
C ASP A 100 4.30 -1.72 16.19
N ARG A 101 5.00 -0.92 15.36
CA ARG A 101 5.80 0.22 15.77
C ARG A 101 5.03 1.54 15.83
N GLU A 102 3.74 1.53 15.56
CA GLU A 102 2.93 2.74 15.50
C GLU A 102 3.00 3.56 16.80
N THR A 103 2.99 2.90 17.96
CA THR A 103 3.11 3.57 19.25
C THR A 103 4.44 4.32 19.40
N GLU A 104 5.51 3.83 18.77
CA GLU A 104 6.81 4.49 18.76
C GLU A 104 6.77 5.71 17.82
N PHE A 105 6.21 5.55 16.63
CA PHE A 105 6.09 6.65 15.66
C PHE A 105 5.21 7.80 16.17
N LEU A 106 4.11 7.50 16.87
CA LEU A 106 3.25 8.52 17.48
C LEU A 106 3.95 9.36 18.54
N LYS A 107 5.02 8.86 19.17
CA LYS A 107 5.85 9.63 20.12
C LYS A 107 6.75 10.64 19.41
N LEU A 108 7.06 10.41 18.13
CA LEU A 108 7.94 11.27 17.35
C LEU A 108 7.19 12.49 16.76
N GLY A 109 5.89 12.37 16.54
CA GLY A 109 5.10 13.45 15.99
C GLY A 109 3.72 13.00 15.48
N LYS A 110 3.03 13.92 14.81
CA LYS A 110 1.75 13.61 14.17
C LYS A 110 2.00 12.83 12.89
N LEU A 111 1.55 11.57 12.86
CA LEU A 111 1.67 10.72 11.69
C LEU A 111 0.79 11.21 10.54
N LYS A 112 1.37 11.17 9.37
CA LYS A 112 0.72 11.38 8.07
C LYS A 112 1.03 10.22 7.14
N ARG A 113 0.13 9.98 6.20
CA ARG A 113 0.26 8.95 5.20
C ARG A 113 0.02 9.50 3.81
N TRP A 114 0.78 8.99 2.85
CA TRP A 114 0.63 9.30 1.43
C TRP A 114 0.65 8.04 0.59
N THR A 115 -0.02 8.12 -0.54
CA THR A 115 0.13 7.16 -1.64
C THR A 115 0.53 7.91 -2.89
N CYS A 116 1.55 7.41 -3.58
CA CYS A 116 1.97 7.87 -4.90
C CYS A 116 1.62 6.80 -5.93
N PHE A 117 0.93 7.20 -7.00
CA PHE A 117 0.66 6.35 -8.15
C PHE A 117 1.92 6.32 -9.02
N ILE A 118 2.57 5.16 -9.14
CA ILE A 118 3.86 5.05 -9.83
C ILE A 118 3.76 4.38 -11.21
N THR A 119 2.57 3.88 -11.56
CA THR A 119 2.22 3.42 -12.90
C THR A 119 1.24 4.38 -13.55
N GLU A 120 1.31 4.51 -14.88
CA GLU A 120 0.24 5.19 -15.64
C GLU A 120 -1.09 4.46 -15.45
N PRO A 121 -2.22 5.19 -15.46
CA PRO A 121 -3.53 4.59 -15.23
C PRO A 121 -3.85 3.56 -16.30
N LYS A 122 -4.37 2.42 -15.86
CA LYS A 122 -4.82 1.33 -16.73
C LYS A 122 -6.26 0.98 -16.40
N VAL A 123 -6.98 0.53 -17.43
CA VAL A 123 -8.35 0.04 -17.24
C VAL A 123 -8.34 -1.10 -16.22
N GLY A 124 -9.19 -0.99 -15.20
CA GLY A 124 -9.33 -1.99 -14.14
C GLY A 124 -8.49 -1.72 -12.89
N HIS A 125 -7.56 -0.76 -12.92
CA HIS A 125 -6.85 -0.33 -11.71
C HIS A 125 -7.78 0.50 -10.82
N SER A 126 -7.81 0.20 -9.53
CA SER A 126 -8.57 0.97 -8.55
C SER A 126 -7.88 1.01 -7.19
N LEU A 127 -8.00 2.16 -6.53
CA LEU A 127 -7.66 2.37 -5.13
C LEU A 127 -8.81 3.17 -4.51
N ILE A 128 -9.31 2.74 -3.36
CA ILE A 128 -10.32 3.47 -2.60
C ILE A 128 -9.73 3.77 -1.23
N ILE A 129 -9.79 5.04 -0.81
CA ILE A 129 -9.33 5.51 0.50
C ILE A 129 -10.48 6.29 1.14
N GLY A 130 -11.03 5.77 2.23
CA GLY A 130 -12.27 6.30 2.81
C GLY A 130 -13.39 6.32 1.78
N ASN A 131 -13.93 7.49 1.51
CA ASN A 131 -15.02 7.68 0.54
C ASN A 131 -14.52 8.10 -0.85
N LYS A 132 -13.20 8.12 -1.09
CA LYS A 132 -12.61 8.59 -2.35
C LYS A 132 -12.07 7.43 -3.17
N GLY A 133 -12.56 7.29 -4.40
CA GLY A 133 -12.06 6.34 -5.39
C GLY A 133 -11.06 7.00 -6.35
N PHE A 134 -10.01 6.27 -6.71
CA PHE A 134 -8.96 6.66 -7.64
C PHE A 134 -8.89 5.60 -8.74
N TYR A 135 -9.08 6.01 -9.99
CA TYR A 135 -9.20 5.09 -11.13
C TYR A 135 -8.32 5.46 -12.32
N ASN A 136 -7.95 6.75 -12.45
CA ASN A 136 -7.23 7.28 -13.59
C ASN A 136 -6.14 8.29 -13.18
N GLU A 137 -5.49 8.05 -12.05
CA GLU A 137 -4.46 8.96 -11.55
C GLU A 137 -3.16 8.77 -12.32
N PRO A 138 -2.63 9.83 -12.95
CA PRO A 138 -1.35 9.76 -13.67
C PRO A 138 -0.20 9.34 -12.76
N ALA A 139 0.81 8.70 -13.33
CA ALA A 139 2.04 8.40 -12.60
C ALA A 139 2.68 9.67 -12.02
N GLY A 140 3.07 9.61 -10.75
CA GLY A 140 3.58 10.75 -10.00
C GLY A 140 2.53 11.51 -9.19
N THR A 141 1.24 11.21 -9.36
CA THR A 141 0.18 11.78 -8.50
C THR A 141 0.37 11.31 -7.07
N ILE A 142 0.38 12.25 -6.13
CA ILE A 142 0.53 11.99 -4.69
C ILE A 142 -0.77 12.40 -3.99
N TYR A 143 -1.26 11.52 -3.18
CA TYR A 143 -2.43 11.77 -2.34
C TYR A 143 -2.07 11.66 -0.87
N GLU A 144 -2.27 12.74 -0.10
CA GLU A 144 -2.20 12.73 1.36
C GLU A 144 -3.51 12.20 1.92
N TRP A 145 -3.44 11.20 2.78
CA TRP A 145 -4.61 10.58 3.38
C TRP A 145 -5.25 11.50 4.44
N PRO A 146 -6.59 11.50 4.57
CA PRO A 146 -7.27 12.27 5.62
C PRO A 146 -6.84 11.85 7.02
N ASN A 147 -6.57 10.55 7.17
CA ASN A 147 -6.08 9.93 8.39
C ASN A 147 -5.09 8.82 8.01
N TYR A 148 -4.00 8.65 8.72
CA TYR A 148 -3.01 7.60 8.46
C TYR A 148 -3.58 6.18 8.65
N ARG A 149 -4.65 6.02 9.42
CA ARG A 149 -5.45 4.79 9.64
C ARG A 149 -6.73 4.72 8.80
N GLU A 150 -6.83 5.49 7.72
CA GLU A 150 -8.03 5.47 6.89
C GLU A 150 -8.26 4.08 6.28
N TRP A 151 -9.54 3.69 6.25
CA TRP A 151 -9.95 2.47 5.58
C TRP A 151 -9.66 2.57 4.09
N HIS A 152 -9.14 1.49 3.52
CA HIS A 152 -8.80 1.45 2.10
C HIS A 152 -8.85 0.05 1.52
N CYS A 153 -8.91 -0.02 0.20
CA CYS A 153 -8.77 -1.24 -0.58
C CYS A 153 -8.18 -0.91 -1.95
N ALA A 154 -7.52 -1.89 -2.56
CA ALA A 154 -7.07 -1.81 -3.94
C ALA A 154 -7.53 -3.05 -4.70
N ALA A 155 -7.91 -2.88 -5.98
CA ALA A 155 -8.28 -4.00 -6.83
C ALA A 155 -7.79 -3.77 -8.25
N ASN A 156 -7.41 -4.84 -8.89
CA ASN A 156 -6.97 -4.85 -10.26
C ASN A 156 -7.83 -5.81 -11.09
N CYS A 157 -8.84 -5.26 -11.75
CA CYS A 157 -9.68 -5.97 -12.72
C CYS A 157 -9.13 -5.86 -14.16
N GLY A 158 -7.93 -5.31 -14.32
CA GLY A 158 -7.27 -5.09 -15.60
C GLY A 158 -6.37 -6.23 -16.04
N MET A 159 -5.46 -5.91 -16.99
CA MET A 159 -4.56 -6.87 -17.63
C MET A 159 -3.08 -6.65 -17.29
N GLU A 160 -2.75 -5.56 -16.60
CA GLU A 160 -1.39 -5.17 -16.24
C GLU A 160 -1.28 -4.96 -14.72
N PRO A 161 -0.14 -5.24 -14.07
CA PRO A 161 0.04 -4.98 -12.65
C PRO A 161 -0.13 -3.50 -12.29
N GLN A 162 -0.78 -3.24 -11.16
CA GLN A 162 -0.88 -1.91 -10.54
C GLN A 162 0.20 -1.77 -9.47
N PHE A 163 0.93 -0.67 -9.46
CA PHE A 163 1.91 -0.36 -8.42
C PHE A 163 1.55 0.93 -7.71
N LEU A 164 1.56 0.87 -6.39
CA LEU A 164 1.27 1.98 -5.49
C LEU A 164 2.43 2.13 -4.50
N PHE A 165 2.98 3.33 -4.38
CA PHE A 165 4.03 3.61 -3.41
C PHE A 165 3.42 4.31 -2.18
N HIS A 166 3.55 3.69 -1.03
CA HIS A 166 3.02 4.16 0.23
C HIS A 166 4.11 4.72 1.13
N PHE A 167 3.80 5.78 1.83
CA PHE A 167 4.69 6.45 2.77
C PHE A 167 3.96 6.77 4.07
N LEU A 168 4.65 6.57 5.17
CA LEU A 168 4.25 7.01 6.50
C LEU A 168 5.36 7.90 7.04
N GLY A 169 5.02 9.08 7.56
CA GLY A 169 5.98 10.04 8.06
C GLY A 169 5.41 10.94 9.14
N PHE A 170 6.29 11.72 9.75
CA PHE A 170 5.94 12.68 10.80
C PHE A 170 6.72 13.98 10.63
N LYS A 171 6.24 15.05 11.29
CA LYS A 171 6.89 16.37 11.32
C LYS A 171 7.01 16.84 12.75
#